data_4cfd08b67258e6fcb8f0c3e6a7a2c4a2
#
_entry.id   4cfd08b67258e6fcb8f0c3e6a7a2c4a2
#
_cell.length_a   1.000
_cell.length_b   1.000
_cell.length_c   1.000
_cell.angle_alpha   90.00
_cell.angle_beta   90.00
_cell.angle_gamma   90.00
#
_symmetry.space_group_name_H-M   'P 1'
#
loop_
_entity.id
_entity.type
_entity.pdbx_description
1 polymer ?
#
loop_
_entity_poly.entity_id
_entity_poly.type
_entity_poly.pdbx_seq_one_letter_code
_entity_poly.pdbx_strand_id
1 'polypeptide(L)'
;MTYCRAYQNATTYPVDERGIPFKEVAVVAEGGDPAAITDALFLRFPVGVIGHGSISITKYDQQGVGYPISFSRPTPIPVYVNVIVEITNRSEFPDNGIQLIKEAIVAYAQYGDTSNTEGFPPGEDVIRTRLYTPINSIAGHEIILCEIGTEQGSLAEGNIPIAWNQVATFDVGDITVTVRGQ
;
A
#
# COMPACT_ATOMS: atom_id res chain seq x y z
N MET A 1 -7.50 -12.28 -3.07
CA MET A 1 -6.33 -11.86 -2.30
C MET A 1 -5.37 -11.20 -3.27
N THR A 2 -5.11 -9.90 -3.08
CA THR A 2 -4.26 -9.09 -3.96
C THR A 2 -2.82 -9.06 -3.47
N TYR A 3 -2.63 -9.15 -2.15
CA TYR A 3 -1.31 -9.15 -1.51
C TYR A 3 -1.32 -10.02 -0.25
N CYS A 4 -0.20 -10.68 0.04
CA CYS A 4 -0.01 -11.44 1.28
C CYS A 4 1.47 -11.47 1.63
N ARG A 5 1.78 -11.11 2.86
CA ARG A 5 3.15 -11.20 3.41
C ARG A 5 3.13 -11.74 4.82
N ALA A 6 4.08 -12.61 5.11
CA ALA A 6 4.27 -13.19 6.44
C ALA A 6 5.53 -12.62 7.10
N TYR A 7 5.41 -12.32 8.38
CA TYR A 7 6.49 -11.81 9.22
C TYR A 7 6.62 -12.72 10.43
N GLN A 8 7.82 -13.14 10.75
CA GLN A 8 8.11 -13.99 11.90
C GLN A 8 8.99 -13.24 12.89
N ASN A 9 8.70 -13.36 14.18
CA ASN A 9 9.67 -12.97 15.18
C ASN A 9 10.73 -14.07 15.30
N ALA A 10 11.85 -13.83 14.62
CA ALA A 10 13.04 -14.72 14.65
C ALA A 10 14.06 -14.29 15.71
N THR A 11 13.73 -13.32 16.57
CA THR A 11 14.60 -12.85 17.65
C THR A 11 14.44 -13.73 18.90
N THR A 12 15.30 -13.53 19.90
CA THR A 12 15.15 -14.13 21.23
C THR A 12 14.34 -13.26 22.19
N TYR A 13 13.91 -12.08 21.74
CA TYR A 13 13.10 -11.17 22.55
C TYR A 13 11.64 -11.64 22.60
N PRO A 14 10.96 -11.42 23.74
CA PRO A 14 9.53 -11.76 23.89
C PRO A 14 8.62 -11.14 22.84
N VAL A 15 8.97 -9.94 22.36
CA VAL A 15 8.28 -9.20 21.29
C VAL A 15 9.35 -8.53 20.42
N ASP A 16 9.19 -8.58 19.10
CA ASP A 16 10.10 -7.90 18.17
C ASP A 16 9.69 -6.43 17.95
N GLU A 17 10.47 -5.69 17.14
CA GLU A 17 10.23 -4.27 16.81
C GLU A 17 8.88 -4.03 16.11
N ARG A 18 8.27 -5.07 15.53
CA ARG A 18 6.96 -5.03 14.87
C ARG A 18 5.81 -5.33 15.83
N GLY A 19 6.09 -5.64 17.09
CA GLY A 19 5.09 -6.05 18.06
C GLY A 19 4.69 -7.53 17.97
N ILE A 20 5.42 -8.36 17.20
CA ILE A 20 5.12 -9.78 17.02
C ILE A 20 5.74 -10.56 18.18
N PRO A 21 4.95 -11.36 18.94
CA PRO A 21 5.45 -12.20 20.02
C PRO A 21 6.40 -13.28 19.53
N PHE A 22 7.26 -13.74 20.43
CA PHE A 22 8.24 -14.80 20.15
C PHE A 22 7.53 -16.09 19.67
N LYS A 23 8.06 -16.71 18.62
CA LYS A 23 7.50 -17.89 17.94
C LYS A 23 6.17 -17.70 17.24
N GLU A 24 5.65 -16.48 17.14
CA GLU A 24 4.46 -16.19 16.36
C GLU A 24 4.78 -15.70 14.95
N VAL A 25 3.84 -15.91 14.05
CA VAL A 25 3.89 -15.45 12.67
C VAL A 25 2.71 -14.53 12.42
N ALA A 26 2.99 -13.28 12.08
CA ALA A 26 1.97 -12.34 11.64
C ALA A 26 1.84 -12.42 10.11
N VAL A 27 0.62 -12.64 9.65
CA VAL A 27 0.28 -12.60 8.22
C VAL A 27 -0.55 -11.36 7.97
N VAL A 28 -0.09 -10.51 7.04
CA VAL A 28 -0.86 -9.37 6.52
C VAL A 28 -1.37 -9.75 5.14
N ALA A 29 -2.70 -9.73 4.98
CA ALA A 29 -3.35 -10.13 3.74
C ALA A 29 -4.35 -9.06 3.28
N GLU A 30 -4.17 -8.54 2.06
CA GLU A 30 -5.08 -7.60 1.42
C GLU A 30 -6.01 -8.32 0.44
N GLY A 31 -7.30 -7.96 0.47
CA GLY A 31 -8.30 -8.59 -0.37
C GLY A 31 -8.54 -10.08 -0.04
N GLY A 32 -9.46 -10.70 -0.76
CA GLY A 32 -9.82 -12.11 -0.57
C GLY A 32 -10.75 -12.39 0.61
N ASP A 33 -11.43 -13.53 0.55
CA ASP A 33 -12.32 -13.99 1.59
C ASP A 33 -11.55 -14.46 2.83
N PRO A 34 -11.91 -14.01 4.05
CA PRO A 34 -11.25 -14.42 5.28
C PRO A 34 -11.22 -15.92 5.53
N ALA A 35 -12.29 -16.65 5.19
CA ALA A 35 -12.37 -18.09 5.38
C ALA A 35 -11.38 -18.82 4.45
N ALA A 36 -11.30 -18.40 3.19
CA ALA A 36 -10.36 -18.96 2.21
C ALA A 36 -8.89 -18.67 2.58
N ILE A 37 -8.60 -17.48 3.12
CA ILE A 37 -7.26 -17.14 3.63
C ILE A 37 -6.92 -18.06 4.80
N THR A 38 -7.85 -18.22 5.74
CA THR A 38 -7.64 -19.07 6.92
C THR A 38 -7.45 -20.54 6.54
N ASP A 39 -8.17 -21.06 5.55
CA ASP A 39 -7.97 -22.42 5.02
C ASP A 39 -6.56 -22.59 4.45
N ALA A 40 -6.11 -21.63 3.67
CA ALA A 40 -4.77 -21.64 3.08
C ALA A 40 -3.67 -21.59 4.16
N LEU A 41 -3.85 -20.79 5.22
CA LEU A 41 -2.92 -20.70 6.34
C LEU A 41 -2.91 -21.98 7.18
N PHE A 42 -4.07 -22.55 7.48
CA PHE A 42 -4.20 -23.80 8.24
C PHE A 42 -3.42 -24.96 7.60
N LEU A 43 -3.44 -25.04 6.26
CA LEU A 43 -2.70 -26.05 5.51
C LEU A 43 -1.18 -25.80 5.43
N ARG A 44 -0.73 -24.58 5.74
CA ARG A 44 0.67 -24.16 5.53
C ARG A 44 1.41 -23.87 6.81
N PHE A 45 0.73 -23.63 7.92
CA PHE A 45 1.38 -23.39 9.20
C PHE A 45 2.00 -24.71 9.71
N PRO A 46 3.31 -24.70 10.02
CA PRO A 46 3.94 -25.82 10.69
C PRO A 46 3.33 -26.08 12.07
N VAL A 47 3.42 -27.32 12.53
CA VAL A 47 2.96 -27.69 13.87
C VAL A 47 3.66 -26.84 14.93
N GLY A 48 2.88 -26.24 15.84
CA GLY A 48 3.40 -25.42 16.93
C GLY A 48 3.62 -23.94 16.59
N VAL A 49 3.33 -23.51 15.36
CA VAL A 49 3.32 -22.08 14.99
C VAL A 49 1.97 -21.46 15.36
N ILE A 50 2.02 -20.33 16.05
CA ILE A 50 0.85 -19.55 16.43
C ILE A 50 0.75 -18.37 15.47
N GLY A 51 -0.44 -18.16 14.89
CA GLY A 51 -0.73 -17.00 14.07
C GLY A 51 -1.00 -15.77 14.94
N HIS A 52 -0.33 -14.66 14.63
CA HIS A 52 -0.56 -13.35 15.23
C HIS A 52 -1.41 -12.49 14.30
N GLY A 53 -2.50 -11.89 14.80
CA GLY A 53 -3.35 -11.03 13.99
C GLY A 53 -4.67 -10.65 14.64
N SER A 54 -5.33 -9.64 14.04
CA SER A 54 -6.60 -9.08 14.55
C SER A 54 -7.84 -9.88 14.14
N ILE A 55 -7.73 -10.73 13.12
CA ILE A 55 -8.79 -11.62 12.64
C ILE A 55 -8.40 -13.04 13.03
N SER A 56 -9.25 -13.75 13.78
CA SER A 56 -9.01 -15.13 14.21
C SER A 56 -10.21 -16.00 13.86
N ILE A 57 -9.97 -17.09 13.16
CA ILE A 57 -10.99 -18.08 12.78
C ILE A 57 -10.51 -19.46 13.21
N THR A 58 -11.34 -20.18 13.96
CA THR A 58 -11.02 -21.54 14.39
C THR A 58 -11.25 -22.52 13.24
N LYS A 59 -10.24 -23.29 12.89
CA LYS A 59 -10.31 -24.42 11.97
C LYS A 59 -10.19 -25.73 12.76
N TYR A 60 -10.87 -26.75 12.28
CA TYR A 60 -10.90 -28.07 12.91
C TYR A 60 -10.17 -29.08 12.03
N ASP A 61 -9.36 -29.91 12.68
CA ASP A 61 -8.76 -31.08 12.02
C ASP A 61 -9.77 -32.23 11.87
N GLN A 62 -9.30 -33.34 11.30
CA GLN A 62 -10.13 -34.55 11.10
C GLN A 62 -10.57 -35.22 12.41
N GLN A 63 -9.90 -34.92 13.52
CA GLN A 63 -10.20 -35.41 14.86
C GLN A 63 -11.13 -34.46 15.62
N GLY A 64 -11.53 -33.33 15.02
CA GLY A 64 -12.38 -32.33 15.65
C GLY A 64 -11.65 -31.39 16.63
N VAL A 65 -10.31 -31.39 16.61
CA VAL A 65 -9.51 -30.45 17.41
C VAL A 65 -9.48 -29.09 16.73
N GLY A 66 -9.84 -28.03 17.47
CA GLY A 66 -9.89 -26.65 16.97
C GLY A 66 -8.55 -25.94 17.09
N TYR A 67 -8.15 -25.28 16.02
CA TYR A 67 -6.94 -24.46 15.92
C TYR A 67 -7.31 -23.02 15.55
N PRO A 68 -7.05 -22.03 16.41
CA PRO A 68 -7.24 -20.62 16.06
C PRO A 68 -6.17 -20.20 15.05
N ILE A 69 -6.60 -19.78 13.86
CA ILE A 69 -5.74 -19.27 12.82
C ILE A 69 -5.96 -17.77 12.71
N SER A 70 -4.90 -17.00 12.94
CA SER A 70 -4.99 -15.53 12.97
C SER A 70 -4.19 -14.90 11.84
N PHE A 71 -4.74 -13.79 11.32
CA PHE A 71 -4.08 -12.90 10.37
C PHE A 71 -4.60 -11.47 10.54
N SER A 72 -4.01 -10.51 9.84
CA SER A 72 -4.46 -9.11 9.85
C SER A 72 -4.71 -8.60 8.44
N ARG A 73 -5.58 -7.58 8.32
CA ARG A 73 -5.67 -6.71 7.16
C ARG A 73 -4.71 -5.54 7.36
N PRO A 74 -4.11 -5.00 6.30
CA PRO A 74 -3.31 -3.79 6.43
C PRO A 74 -4.21 -2.61 6.83
N THR A 75 -3.68 -1.73 7.66
CA THR A 75 -4.35 -0.47 8.01
C THR A 75 -4.13 0.54 6.89
N PRO A 76 -5.18 1.11 6.28
CA PRO A 76 -5.02 2.10 5.23
C PRO A 76 -4.47 3.43 5.80
N ILE A 77 -3.49 4.00 5.10
CA ILE A 77 -2.93 5.33 5.36
C ILE A 77 -3.24 6.19 4.15
N PRO A 78 -4.11 7.21 4.27
CA PRO A 78 -4.42 8.10 3.16
C PRO A 78 -3.20 8.92 2.77
N VAL A 79 -2.98 9.06 1.47
CA VAL A 79 -1.88 9.87 0.92
C VAL A 79 -2.46 11.03 0.13
N TYR A 80 -2.19 12.23 0.61
CA TYR A 80 -2.50 13.49 -0.06
C TYR A 80 -1.34 13.88 -0.97
N VAL A 81 -1.65 14.32 -2.18
CA VAL A 81 -0.65 14.70 -3.18
C VAL A 81 -0.95 16.10 -3.71
N ASN A 82 0.05 16.96 -3.75
CA ASN A 82 -0.01 18.27 -4.39
C ASN A 82 1.02 18.32 -5.54
N VAL A 83 0.55 18.54 -6.74
CA VAL A 83 1.39 18.65 -7.93
C VAL A 83 1.17 20.01 -8.58
N ILE A 84 2.27 20.73 -8.85
CA ILE A 84 2.24 21.93 -9.68
C ILE A 84 2.95 21.60 -10.97
N VAL A 85 2.27 21.79 -12.09
CA VAL A 85 2.80 21.59 -13.42
C VAL A 85 2.82 22.91 -14.20
N GLU A 86 3.74 23.04 -15.14
CA GLU A 86 3.78 24.09 -16.14
C GLU A 86 3.53 23.49 -17.53
N ILE A 87 2.58 24.03 -18.29
CA ILE A 87 2.30 23.55 -19.64
C ILE A 87 3.37 24.08 -20.58
N THR A 88 4.21 23.19 -21.09
CA THR A 88 5.31 23.52 -22.03
C THR A 88 4.87 23.38 -23.49
N ASN A 89 3.91 22.49 -23.77
CA ASN A 89 3.34 22.31 -25.10
C ASN A 89 1.81 22.15 -25.03
N ARG A 90 1.09 23.23 -25.33
CA ARG A 90 -0.38 23.25 -25.28
C ARG A 90 -1.04 22.31 -26.29
N SER A 91 -0.37 21.99 -27.40
CA SER A 91 -0.93 21.08 -28.40
C SER A 91 -0.81 19.59 -28.01
N GLU A 92 0.05 19.27 -27.08
CA GLU A 92 0.25 17.90 -26.58
C GLU A 92 -0.46 17.68 -25.22
N PHE A 93 -0.64 18.76 -24.44
CA PHE A 93 -1.34 18.65 -23.14
C PHE A 93 -2.85 18.56 -23.37
N PRO A 94 -3.50 17.43 -22.98
CA PRO A 94 -4.92 17.23 -23.19
C PRO A 94 -5.77 18.25 -22.39
N ASP A 95 -6.97 18.58 -22.88
CA ASP A 95 -7.90 19.47 -22.15
C ASP A 95 -8.28 18.93 -20.77
N ASN A 96 -8.34 17.60 -20.60
CA ASN A 96 -8.57 16.92 -19.33
C ASN A 96 -7.26 16.43 -18.66
N GLY A 97 -6.10 16.98 -19.03
CA GLY A 97 -4.78 16.53 -18.58
C GLY A 97 -4.62 16.50 -17.05
N ILE A 98 -5.21 17.47 -16.35
CA ILE A 98 -5.24 17.50 -14.88
C ILE A 98 -5.91 16.24 -14.32
N GLN A 99 -7.06 15.87 -14.86
CA GLN A 99 -7.78 14.69 -14.40
C GLN A 99 -7.02 13.39 -14.75
N LEU A 100 -6.43 13.33 -15.94
CA LEU A 100 -5.61 12.19 -16.35
C LEU A 100 -4.39 11.99 -15.44
N ILE A 101 -3.72 13.07 -15.01
CA ILE A 101 -2.61 13.00 -14.06
C ILE A 101 -3.07 12.38 -12.73
N LYS A 102 -4.21 12.84 -12.18
CA LYS A 102 -4.76 12.27 -10.94
C LYS A 102 -5.06 10.79 -11.06
N GLU A 103 -5.74 10.38 -12.12
CA GLU A 103 -6.10 8.99 -12.39
C GLU A 103 -4.86 8.13 -12.60
N ALA A 104 -3.85 8.64 -13.30
CA ALA A 104 -2.58 7.96 -13.51
C ALA A 104 -1.83 7.71 -12.19
N ILE A 105 -1.83 8.68 -11.26
CA ILE A 105 -1.24 8.52 -9.92
C ILE A 105 -1.93 7.40 -9.16
N VAL A 106 -3.29 7.40 -9.12
CA VAL A 106 -4.07 6.37 -8.43
C VAL A 106 -3.83 4.98 -9.04
N ALA A 107 -3.87 4.89 -10.37
CA ALA A 107 -3.61 3.63 -11.07
C ALA A 107 -2.20 3.10 -10.81
N TYR A 108 -1.20 3.97 -10.85
CA TYR A 108 0.19 3.61 -10.55
C TYR A 108 0.34 3.14 -9.10
N ALA A 109 -0.27 3.83 -8.15
CA ALA A 109 -0.21 3.45 -6.73
C ALA A 109 -0.75 2.04 -6.50
N GLN A 110 -1.79 1.65 -7.22
CA GLN A 110 -2.46 0.37 -7.08
C GLN A 110 -1.79 -0.76 -7.88
N TYR A 111 -1.33 -0.48 -9.10
CA TYR A 111 -0.90 -1.53 -10.04
C TYR A 111 0.56 -1.42 -10.48
N GLY A 112 1.25 -0.32 -10.14
CA GLY A 112 2.58 -0.04 -10.67
C GLY A 112 2.56 0.42 -12.13
N ASP A 113 3.67 0.21 -12.81
CA ASP A 113 3.82 0.51 -14.22
C ASP A 113 4.02 -0.76 -15.09
N THR A 114 4.00 -0.57 -16.40
CA THR A 114 4.22 -1.64 -17.39
C THR A 114 5.66 -2.19 -17.39
N SER A 115 6.58 -1.52 -16.70
CA SER A 115 8.00 -1.90 -16.60
C SER A 115 8.28 -2.87 -15.44
N ASN A 116 7.26 -3.53 -14.91
CA ASN A 116 7.33 -4.49 -13.80
C ASN A 116 7.67 -3.86 -12.44
N THR A 117 7.36 -2.56 -12.27
CA THR A 117 7.43 -1.88 -10.97
C THR A 117 6.09 -2.03 -10.28
N GLU A 118 6.04 -2.72 -9.14
CA GLU A 118 4.84 -2.78 -8.30
C GLU A 118 4.48 -1.36 -7.81
N GLY A 119 3.20 -1.09 -7.57
CA GLY A 119 2.74 0.16 -6.98
C GLY A 119 3.28 0.39 -5.56
N PHE A 120 2.43 0.70 -4.63
CA PHE A 120 2.77 0.79 -3.21
C PHE A 120 2.04 -0.30 -2.41
N PRO A 121 2.53 -1.56 -2.45
CA PRO A 121 1.91 -2.65 -1.72
C PRO A 121 2.05 -2.46 -0.20
N PRO A 122 1.28 -3.21 0.62
CA PRO A 122 1.36 -3.13 2.07
C PRO A 122 2.80 -3.28 2.61
N GLY A 123 3.18 -2.37 3.51
CA GLY A 123 4.50 -2.34 4.15
C GLY A 123 5.62 -1.74 3.29
N GLU A 124 5.29 -1.06 2.20
CA GLU A 124 6.26 -0.35 1.35
C GLU A 124 6.06 1.16 1.46
N ASP A 125 7.17 1.87 1.69
CA ASP A 125 7.20 3.33 1.81
C ASP A 125 6.76 4.00 0.51
N VAL A 126 6.03 5.12 0.62
CA VAL A 126 5.72 5.94 -0.53
C VAL A 126 6.93 6.78 -0.92
N ILE A 127 7.61 6.36 -1.97
CA ILE A 127 8.73 7.09 -2.54
C ILE A 127 8.20 8.16 -3.48
N ARG A 128 8.27 9.42 -3.06
CA ARG A 128 7.72 10.58 -3.80
C ARG A 128 8.16 10.63 -5.27
N THR A 129 9.43 10.38 -5.53
CA THR A 129 9.98 10.46 -6.89
C THR A 129 9.41 9.40 -7.84
N ARG A 130 8.87 8.29 -7.34
CA ARG A 130 8.17 7.29 -8.17
C ARG A 130 6.88 7.86 -8.78
N LEU A 131 6.25 8.85 -8.13
CA LEU A 131 5.05 9.51 -8.67
C LEU A 131 5.33 10.32 -9.94
N TYR A 132 6.58 10.67 -10.20
CA TYR A 132 6.95 11.34 -11.47
C TYR A 132 6.68 10.45 -12.68
N THR A 133 6.76 9.13 -12.55
CA THR A 133 6.47 8.19 -13.64
C THR A 133 5.03 8.33 -14.15
N PRO A 134 3.98 8.19 -13.32
CA PRO A 134 2.62 8.37 -13.79
C PRO A 134 2.31 9.80 -14.21
N ILE A 135 2.87 10.83 -13.55
CA ILE A 135 2.64 12.22 -13.93
C ILE A 135 3.19 12.48 -15.33
N ASN A 136 4.44 12.05 -15.62
CA ASN A 136 5.08 12.22 -16.91
C ASN A 136 4.52 11.32 -18.03
N SER A 137 3.61 10.40 -17.71
CA SER A 137 2.89 9.65 -18.75
C SER A 137 1.94 10.52 -19.59
N ILE A 138 1.58 11.69 -19.06
CA ILE A 138 0.80 12.69 -19.78
C ILE A 138 1.78 13.69 -20.42
N ALA A 139 1.72 13.88 -21.73
CA ALA A 139 2.64 14.75 -22.44
C ALA A 139 2.31 16.26 -22.31
N GLY A 140 3.26 17.12 -22.65
CA GLY A 140 3.05 18.56 -22.84
C GLY A 140 3.18 19.43 -21.59
N HIS A 141 3.74 18.89 -20.49
CA HIS A 141 3.99 19.65 -19.27
C HIS A 141 5.33 19.30 -18.62
N GLU A 142 5.75 20.14 -17.68
CA GLU A 142 6.87 19.89 -16.75
C GLU A 142 6.35 19.93 -15.29
N ILE A 143 6.92 19.08 -14.43
CA ILE A 143 6.62 19.07 -13.00
C ILE A 143 7.45 20.15 -12.33
N ILE A 144 6.80 21.14 -11.72
CA ILE A 144 7.45 22.19 -10.95
C ILE A 144 7.60 21.80 -9.48
N LEU A 145 6.55 21.17 -8.93
CA LEU A 145 6.51 20.76 -7.54
C LEU A 145 5.69 19.47 -7.43
N CYS A 146 6.13 18.58 -6.57
CA CYS A 146 5.35 17.44 -6.13
C CYS A 146 5.59 17.24 -4.64
N GLU A 147 4.56 17.41 -3.83
CA GLU A 147 4.58 17.22 -2.40
C GLU A 147 3.60 16.12 -2.01
N ILE A 148 3.92 15.36 -0.97
CA ILE A 148 3.07 14.31 -0.44
C ILE A 148 2.99 14.39 1.08
N GLY A 149 1.92 13.87 1.65
CA GLY A 149 1.73 13.81 3.10
C GLY A 149 0.58 12.89 3.48
N THR A 150 0.44 12.60 4.76
CA THR A 150 -0.65 11.78 5.31
C THR A 150 -1.79 12.62 5.89
N GLU A 151 -1.64 13.93 5.89
CA GLU A 151 -2.65 14.89 6.36
C GLU A 151 -2.83 16.00 5.34
N GLN A 152 -4.07 16.37 5.09
CA GLN A 152 -4.40 17.48 4.21
C GLN A 152 -3.84 18.78 4.76
N GLY A 153 -2.99 19.47 3.96
CA GLY A 153 -2.35 20.72 4.37
C GLY A 153 -0.99 20.57 5.07
N SER A 154 -0.51 19.35 5.32
CA SER A 154 0.83 19.05 5.83
C SER A 154 1.60 18.21 4.82
N LEU A 155 1.94 18.82 3.69
CA LEU A 155 2.64 18.16 2.58
C LEU A 155 4.09 18.61 2.52
N ALA A 156 4.96 17.71 2.09
CA ALA A 156 6.39 17.97 1.97
C ALA A 156 7.01 17.19 0.79
N GLU A 157 8.21 17.60 0.43
CA GLU A 157 9.02 16.91 -0.59
C GLU A 157 9.75 15.66 -0.05
N GLY A 158 9.24 15.05 1.01
CA GLY A 158 9.76 13.83 1.62
C GLY A 158 9.08 12.56 1.10
N ASN A 159 9.61 11.41 1.53
CA ASN A 159 8.93 10.12 1.39
C ASN A 159 8.03 9.88 2.61
N ILE A 160 6.98 9.06 2.47
CA ILE A 160 6.12 8.68 3.58
C ILE A 160 6.49 7.26 4.02
N PRO A 161 6.97 7.08 5.27
CA PRO A 161 7.23 5.76 5.80
C PRO A 161 5.90 5.03 6.07
N ILE A 162 5.82 3.77 5.64
CA ILE A 162 4.65 2.90 5.81
C ILE A 162 5.06 1.69 6.66
N ALA A 163 4.40 1.51 7.79
CA ALA A 163 4.70 0.37 8.66
C ALA A 163 4.32 -0.97 7.99
N TRP A 164 4.96 -2.05 8.43
CA TRP A 164 4.79 -3.39 7.88
C TRP A 164 3.34 -3.89 7.80
N ASN A 165 2.44 -3.36 8.64
CA ASN A 165 1.02 -3.70 8.72
C ASN A 165 0.10 -2.59 8.18
N GLN A 166 0.64 -1.65 7.43
CA GLN A 166 -0.08 -0.54 6.81
C GLN A 166 -0.01 -0.62 5.29
N VAL A 167 -0.90 0.09 4.61
CA VAL A 167 -0.90 0.27 3.16
C VAL A 167 -1.22 1.72 2.82
N ALA A 168 -0.44 2.31 1.91
CA ALA A 168 -0.75 3.61 1.36
C ALA A 168 -1.98 3.54 0.46
N THR A 169 -2.93 4.45 0.66
CA THR A 169 -4.15 4.54 -0.17
C THR A 169 -4.21 5.89 -0.86
N PHE A 170 -4.53 5.87 -2.15
CA PHE A 170 -4.63 7.05 -2.98
C PHE A 170 -6.06 7.18 -3.51
N ASP A 171 -6.64 8.35 -3.34
CA ASP A 171 -7.93 8.71 -3.92
C ASP A 171 -7.80 9.94 -4.82
N VAL A 172 -8.54 9.98 -5.92
CA VAL A 172 -8.52 11.12 -6.86
C VAL A 172 -8.90 12.44 -6.16
N GLY A 173 -9.76 12.37 -5.13
CA GLY A 173 -10.17 13.52 -4.32
C GLY A 173 -9.04 14.09 -3.43
N ASP A 174 -8.06 13.26 -3.06
CA ASP A 174 -6.93 13.65 -2.21
C ASP A 174 -5.73 14.16 -3.02
N ILE A 175 -5.85 14.17 -4.35
CA ILE A 175 -4.81 14.66 -5.26
C ILE A 175 -5.19 16.02 -5.80
N THR A 176 -4.36 17.02 -5.56
CA THR A 176 -4.46 18.35 -6.13
C THR A 176 -3.44 18.50 -7.24
N VAL A 177 -3.89 18.92 -8.43
CA VAL A 177 -3.00 19.26 -9.55
C VAL A 177 -3.33 20.69 -10.00
N THR A 178 -2.33 21.56 -9.99
CA THR A 178 -2.45 22.98 -10.34
C THR A 178 -1.53 23.30 -11.52
N VAL A 179 -2.06 24.03 -12.49
CA VAL A 179 -1.26 24.57 -13.61
C VAL A 179 -0.71 25.94 -13.22
N ARG A 180 0.61 26.09 -13.27
CA ARG A 180 1.28 27.35 -12.98
C ARG A 180 0.93 28.40 -14.05
N GLY A 181 0.51 29.57 -13.62
CA GLY A 181 0.24 30.71 -14.51
C GLY A 181 -1.15 30.76 -15.14
N GLN A 182 -2.12 29.98 -14.62
CA GLN A 182 -3.55 30.18 -14.90
C GLN A 182 -4.23 30.90 -13.74
#